data_b38687370d248cd334efc7aa6873f1cf
#
_entry.id   b38687370d248cd334efc7aa6873f1cf
#
_cell.length_a   1.000
_cell.length_b   1.000
_cell.length_c   1.000
_cell.angle_alpha   90.00
_cell.angle_beta   90.00
_cell.angle_gamma   90.00
#
_symmetry.space_group_name_H-M   'P 1'
#
loop_
_entity.id
_entity.type
_entity.pdbx_description
1 polymer ?
#
loop_
_entity_poly.entity_id
_entity_poly.type
_entity_poly.pdbx_seq_one_letter_code
_entity_poly.pdbx_strand_id
1 'polypeptide(L)'
;EIASCLVGSEMCIRDRTGGYVDIQWAKEWLADKKFDYCIAADRGLMYADRLGLDIDFLLGDYDSVDERVLERYKKKVDFEVYPCEKDYTDTHLAIMMAVQKGASDIYILGAIGTRMDHTMTNIGNMKAALDSGVNCHIVDKYNYIYLVNNDTGMHLIKKKEQYGKYVSIVPMSEEVVITLEGFKYCLNKYILKQGLSICQSNEVENDEASIIIHKGLAAIFETTD
;
A
#
# COMPACT_ATOMS: atom_id res chain seq x y z
N GLU A 1 3.87 -24.30 -20.28
CA GLU A 1 4.69 -24.55 -19.08
C GLU A 1 5.38 -23.25 -18.63
N ILE A 2 4.62 -22.23 -18.24
CA ILE A 2 5.09 -21.12 -17.41
C ILE A 2 4.02 -20.91 -16.34
N ALA A 3 3.90 -21.87 -15.49
CA ALA A 3 3.12 -21.81 -14.28
C ALA A 3 3.88 -22.56 -13.20
N SER A 4 5.05 -22.06 -12.86
CA SER A 4 5.72 -22.49 -11.64
C SER A 4 6.19 -21.28 -10.87
N CYS A 5 5.45 -21.00 -9.84
CA CYS A 5 5.99 -20.55 -8.58
C CYS A 5 6.39 -19.07 -8.48
N LEU A 6 5.39 -18.22 -8.29
CA LEU A 6 5.58 -17.02 -7.50
C LEU A 6 4.60 -17.02 -6.31
N VAL A 7 4.55 -18.14 -5.60
CA VAL A 7 3.89 -18.19 -4.29
C VAL A 7 4.85 -17.54 -3.29
N GLY A 8 4.51 -16.35 -2.83
CA GLY A 8 5.30 -15.60 -1.85
C GLY A 8 6.15 -14.47 -2.42
N SER A 9 5.85 -13.94 -3.64
CA SER A 9 6.61 -12.81 -4.18
C SER A 9 6.15 -11.49 -3.60
N GLU A 10 7.05 -10.79 -2.88
CA GLU A 10 6.84 -9.42 -2.44
C GLU A 10 7.18 -8.45 -3.59
N MET A 11 6.25 -7.53 -3.89
CA MET A 11 6.43 -6.50 -4.92
C MET A 11 6.45 -5.11 -4.33
N CYS A 12 7.35 -4.27 -4.85
CA CYS A 12 7.44 -2.86 -4.48
C CYS A 12 6.97 -1.99 -5.65
N ILE A 13 5.90 -1.22 -5.43
CA ILE A 13 5.41 -0.23 -6.39
C ILE A 13 5.81 1.16 -5.90
N ARG A 14 6.22 2.04 -6.82
CA ARG A 14 6.55 3.44 -6.52
C ARG A 14 5.80 4.37 -7.42
N ASP A 15 5.07 5.30 -6.84
CA ASP A 15 4.05 6.08 -7.51
C ASP A 15 4.37 7.57 -7.64
N ARG A 16 3.65 8.21 -8.59
CA ARG A 16 3.78 9.59 -9.04
C ARG A 16 3.01 10.63 -8.21
N THR A 17 2.13 10.30 -7.32
CA THR A 17 1.11 11.22 -6.78
C THR A 17 1.62 12.49 -6.07
N GLY A 18 2.85 12.91 -6.35
CA GLY A 18 3.49 14.04 -5.67
C GLY A 18 3.86 13.70 -4.22
N GLY A 19 3.81 12.42 -3.89
CA GLY A 19 4.19 11.89 -2.59
C GLY A 19 5.67 12.12 -2.34
N TYR A 20 5.96 12.49 -1.12
CA TYR A 20 7.33 12.62 -0.64
C TYR A 20 7.78 11.27 -0.06
N VAL A 21 8.95 10.79 -0.51
CA VAL A 21 9.62 9.66 0.12
C VAL A 21 10.82 10.20 0.89
N ASP A 22 10.79 10.05 2.21
CA ASP A 22 11.99 10.28 3.03
C ASP A 22 13.02 9.20 2.68
N ILE A 23 14.09 9.62 2.01
CA ILE A 23 15.12 8.70 1.47
C ILE A 23 15.84 7.97 2.59
N GLN A 24 16.12 8.65 3.72
CA GLN A 24 16.83 8.03 4.83
C GLN A 24 15.97 6.95 5.48
N TRP A 25 14.73 7.28 5.81
CA TRP A 25 13.77 6.32 6.32
C TRP A 25 13.56 5.14 5.35
N ALA A 26 13.38 5.43 4.05
CA ALA A 26 13.14 4.38 3.07
C ALA A 26 14.33 3.41 2.95
N LYS A 27 15.58 3.90 3.05
CA LYS A 27 16.77 3.03 3.09
C LYS A 27 16.77 2.11 4.31
N GLU A 28 16.44 2.65 5.48
CA GLU A 28 16.37 1.88 6.72
C GLU A 28 15.23 0.84 6.66
N TRP A 29 14.05 1.25 6.19
CA TRP A 29 12.89 0.38 6.08
C TRP A 29 13.09 -0.75 5.05
N LEU A 30 13.84 -0.50 3.99
CA LEU A 30 14.14 -1.47 2.93
C LEU A 30 15.32 -2.39 3.26
N ALA A 31 16.16 -2.04 4.24
CA ALA A 31 17.45 -2.71 4.48
C ALA A 31 17.33 -4.22 4.72
N ASP A 32 16.29 -4.65 5.45
CA ASP A 32 16.05 -6.05 5.81
C ASP A 32 15.00 -6.73 4.93
N LYS A 33 14.50 -6.05 3.88
CA LYS A 33 13.45 -6.55 2.99
C LYS A 33 14.03 -6.97 1.64
N LYS A 34 13.48 -8.05 1.12
CA LYS A 34 13.80 -8.54 -0.24
C LYS A 34 12.52 -8.49 -1.06
N PHE A 35 12.59 -7.83 -2.18
CA PHE A 35 11.50 -7.78 -3.15
C PHE A 35 11.90 -8.57 -4.38
N ASP A 36 10.99 -9.41 -4.85
CA ASP A 36 11.22 -10.23 -6.04
C ASP A 36 10.99 -9.43 -7.33
N TYR A 37 10.23 -8.32 -7.24
CA TYR A 37 9.91 -7.48 -8.38
C TYR A 37 9.69 -6.03 -7.97
N CYS A 38 10.28 -5.10 -8.70
CA CYS A 38 10.17 -3.66 -8.44
C CYS A 38 9.59 -2.93 -9.66
N ILE A 39 8.43 -2.29 -9.47
CA ILE A 39 7.78 -1.44 -10.47
C ILE A 39 8.02 0.01 -10.10
N ALA A 40 8.56 0.81 -11.01
CA ALA A 40 8.65 2.25 -10.85
C ALA A 40 7.59 2.94 -11.73
N ALA A 41 6.63 3.61 -11.09
CA ALA A 41 5.60 4.38 -11.76
C ALA A 41 5.99 5.86 -11.79
N ASP A 42 6.09 6.45 -12.98
CA ASP A 42 6.41 7.86 -13.22
C ASP A 42 7.59 8.39 -12.38
N ARG A 43 7.35 9.43 -11.56
CA ARG A 43 8.37 10.04 -10.68
C ARG A 43 8.93 9.06 -9.64
N GLY A 44 8.28 7.94 -9.41
CA GLY A 44 8.80 6.86 -8.58
C GLY A 44 10.17 6.38 -9.03
N LEU A 45 10.48 6.47 -10.34
CA LEU A 45 11.79 6.19 -10.90
C LEU A 45 12.90 7.03 -10.25
N MET A 46 12.65 8.33 -9.99
CA MET A 46 13.63 9.21 -9.36
C MET A 46 13.99 8.79 -7.93
N TYR A 47 13.00 8.30 -7.18
CA TYR A 47 13.23 7.78 -5.84
C TYR A 47 13.93 6.42 -5.86
N ALA A 48 13.53 5.53 -6.78
CA ALA A 48 14.18 4.24 -6.94
C ALA A 48 15.66 4.39 -7.30
N ASP A 49 15.99 5.32 -8.20
CA ASP A 49 17.37 5.66 -8.57
C ASP A 49 18.18 6.16 -7.36
N ARG A 50 17.64 7.10 -6.57
CA ARG A 50 18.29 7.62 -5.35
C ARG A 50 18.48 6.57 -4.25
N LEU A 51 17.62 5.56 -4.22
CA LEU A 51 17.70 4.46 -3.27
C LEU A 51 18.60 3.32 -3.76
N GLY A 52 19.03 3.37 -5.02
CA GLY A 52 19.88 2.36 -5.63
C GLY A 52 19.16 1.02 -5.80
N LEU A 53 17.85 1.04 -6.05
CA LEU A 53 17.08 -0.19 -6.24
C LEU A 53 17.20 -0.69 -7.67
N ASP A 54 17.26 -1.99 -7.79
CA ASP A 54 17.04 -2.67 -9.05
C ASP A 54 15.56 -2.55 -9.43
N ILE A 55 15.29 -2.04 -10.62
CA ILE A 55 13.95 -1.86 -11.17
C ILE A 55 13.77 -2.89 -12.26
N ASP A 56 12.65 -3.61 -12.20
CA ASP A 56 12.30 -4.64 -13.18
C ASP A 56 11.36 -4.12 -14.25
N PHE A 57 10.55 -3.09 -13.91
CA PHE A 57 9.58 -2.55 -14.84
C PHE A 57 9.33 -1.05 -14.63
N LEU A 58 9.20 -0.33 -15.73
CA LEU A 58 8.83 1.09 -15.76
C LEU A 58 7.42 1.24 -16.33
N LEU A 59 6.61 2.08 -15.66
CA LEU A 59 5.22 2.35 -16.04
C LEU A 59 4.93 3.84 -15.94
N GLY A 60 4.30 4.43 -16.97
CA GLY A 60 3.86 5.83 -16.94
C GLY A 60 4.15 6.58 -18.24
N ASP A 61 3.86 7.91 -18.24
CA ASP A 61 4.15 8.82 -19.36
C ASP A 61 5.52 9.49 -19.27
N TYR A 62 6.13 9.46 -18.08
CA TYR A 62 7.48 9.99 -17.77
C TYR A 62 7.70 11.47 -18.04
N ASP A 63 6.65 12.26 -18.24
CA ASP A 63 6.73 13.69 -18.58
C ASP A 63 7.45 14.53 -17.52
N SER A 64 7.53 14.03 -16.31
CA SER A 64 8.11 14.68 -15.13
C SER A 64 9.38 14.01 -14.59
N VAL A 65 9.95 13.07 -15.34
CA VAL A 65 11.19 12.36 -14.99
C VAL A 65 12.39 13.02 -15.70
N ASP A 66 13.54 13.13 -15.02
CA ASP A 66 14.77 13.57 -15.64
C ASP A 66 15.15 12.64 -16.81
N GLU A 67 15.30 13.22 -18.01
CA GLU A 67 15.55 12.45 -19.24
C GLU A 67 16.80 11.58 -19.15
N ARG A 68 17.84 12.02 -18.45
CA ARG A 68 19.10 11.27 -18.29
C ARG A 68 18.88 10.02 -17.42
N VAL A 69 18.03 10.12 -16.40
CA VAL A 69 17.67 9.00 -15.56
C VAL A 69 16.83 8.02 -16.38
N LEU A 70 15.79 8.51 -17.06
CA LEU A 70 14.91 7.71 -17.89
C LEU A 70 15.67 6.92 -18.97
N GLU A 71 16.56 7.57 -19.72
CA GLU A 71 17.35 6.92 -20.77
C GLU A 71 18.30 5.84 -20.24
N ARG A 72 18.78 5.98 -19.00
CA ARG A 72 19.62 4.95 -18.34
C ARG A 72 18.84 3.67 -18.07
N TYR A 73 17.58 3.80 -17.65
CA TYR A 73 16.73 2.67 -17.30
C TYR A 73 16.03 2.05 -18.51
N LYS A 74 15.57 2.83 -19.49
CA LYS A 74 14.98 2.31 -20.75
C LYS A 74 15.86 1.31 -21.49
N LYS A 75 17.18 1.37 -21.29
CA LYS A 75 18.12 0.43 -21.90
C LYS A 75 18.30 -0.86 -21.12
N LYS A 76 17.79 -0.94 -19.89
CA LYS A 76 18.07 -2.04 -18.96
C LYS A 76 16.83 -2.83 -18.56
N VAL A 77 15.66 -2.22 -18.59
CA VAL A 77 14.43 -2.80 -18.07
C VAL A 77 13.31 -2.71 -19.09
N ASP A 78 12.35 -3.60 -18.98
CA ASP A 78 11.12 -3.52 -19.74
C ASP A 78 10.32 -2.29 -19.33
N PHE A 79 9.68 -1.65 -20.28
CA PHE A 79 8.86 -0.47 -19.99
C PHE A 79 7.60 -0.45 -20.85
N GLU A 80 6.56 0.15 -20.31
CA GLU A 80 5.31 0.36 -20.99
C GLU A 80 4.91 1.83 -20.87
N VAL A 81 4.71 2.48 -22.01
CA VAL A 81 4.27 3.87 -22.06
C VAL A 81 2.76 3.87 -22.22
N TYR A 82 2.07 4.38 -21.23
CA TYR A 82 0.64 4.60 -21.32
C TYR A 82 0.35 6.04 -21.70
N PRO A 83 -0.61 6.29 -22.59
CA PRO A 83 -1.08 7.66 -22.90
C PRO A 83 -1.57 8.36 -21.64
N CYS A 84 -1.40 9.69 -21.56
CA CYS A 84 -1.95 10.50 -20.46
C CYS A 84 -3.49 10.39 -20.35
N GLU A 85 -4.17 10.15 -21.47
CA GLU A 85 -5.62 9.93 -21.55
C GLU A 85 -5.94 8.44 -21.34
N LYS A 86 -6.00 8.02 -20.06
CA LYS A 86 -6.38 6.66 -19.67
C LYS A 86 -7.36 6.70 -18.51
N ASP A 87 -8.17 5.67 -18.40
CA ASP A 87 -9.20 5.54 -17.35
C ASP A 87 -8.61 5.25 -15.96
N TYR A 88 -7.34 4.84 -15.87
CA TYR A 88 -6.68 4.42 -14.64
C TYR A 88 -5.43 5.25 -14.32
N THR A 89 -5.19 5.49 -13.04
CA THR A 89 -3.93 6.09 -12.56
C THR A 89 -2.78 5.09 -12.71
N ASP A 90 -1.55 5.59 -12.75
CA ASP A 90 -0.35 4.75 -12.83
C ASP A 90 -0.23 3.80 -11.65
N THR A 91 -0.57 4.25 -10.43
CA THR A 91 -0.65 3.39 -9.25
C THR A 91 -1.64 2.24 -9.45
N HIS A 92 -2.82 2.53 -9.97
CA HIS A 92 -3.83 1.49 -10.21
C HIS A 92 -3.31 0.44 -11.19
N LEU A 93 -2.73 0.89 -12.31
CA LEU A 93 -2.14 0.00 -13.30
C LEU A 93 -0.99 -0.83 -12.72
N ALA A 94 -0.14 -0.22 -11.89
CA ALA A 94 0.96 -0.92 -11.22
C ALA A 94 0.44 -2.00 -10.25
N ILE A 95 -0.62 -1.71 -9.49
CA ILE A 95 -1.27 -2.72 -8.63
C ILE A 95 -1.83 -3.87 -9.46
N MET A 96 -2.57 -3.56 -10.53
CA MET A 96 -3.13 -4.58 -11.42
C MET A 96 -2.05 -5.46 -12.05
N MET A 97 -0.94 -4.85 -12.48
CA MET A 97 0.21 -5.58 -13.02
C MET A 97 0.84 -6.50 -11.96
N ALA A 98 1.04 -6.01 -10.74
CA ALA A 98 1.58 -6.80 -9.66
C ALA A 98 0.69 -8.02 -9.34
N VAL A 99 -0.63 -7.83 -9.27
CA VAL A 99 -1.61 -8.92 -9.12
C VAL A 99 -1.49 -9.92 -10.28
N GLN A 100 -1.40 -9.43 -11.51
CA GLN A 100 -1.28 -10.27 -12.72
C GLN A 100 0.00 -11.10 -12.75
N LYS A 101 1.09 -10.55 -12.18
CA LYS A 101 2.37 -11.24 -12.01
C LYS A 101 2.39 -12.23 -10.84
N GLY A 102 1.29 -12.35 -10.08
CA GLY A 102 1.14 -13.32 -9.00
C GLY A 102 1.74 -12.85 -7.67
N ALA A 103 1.78 -11.54 -7.41
CA ALA A 103 2.17 -11.03 -6.11
C ALA A 103 1.33 -11.62 -5.00
N SER A 104 1.93 -11.95 -3.86
CA SER A 104 1.23 -12.22 -2.60
C SER A 104 1.07 -10.95 -1.77
N ASP A 105 2.10 -10.10 -1.83
CA ASP A 105 2.19 -8.86 -1.06
C ASP A 105 2.71 -7.73 -1.94
N ILE A 106 2.06 -6.57 -1.86
CA ILE A 106 2.40 -5.35 -2.59
C ILE A 106 2.67 -4.24 -1.59
N TYR A 107 3.82 -3.59 -1.70
CA TYR A 107 4.18 -2.42 -0.91
C TYR A 107 4.31 -1.19 -1.80
N ILE A 108 3.56 -0.14 -1.50
CA ILE A 108 3.52 1.10 -2.27
C ILE A 108 4.18 2.22 -1.45
N LEU A 109 5.27 2.78 -1.97
CA LEU A 109 5.96 3.92 -1.39
C LEU A 109 5.71 5.17 -2.24
N GLY A 110 5.51 6.33 -1.58
CA GLY A 110 5.24 7.58 -2.26
C GLY A 110 3.79 7.79 -2.67
N ALA A 111 2.87 6.96 -2.19
CA ALA A 111 1.43 7.08 -2.46
C ALA A 111 0.74 8.18 -1.65
N ILE A 112 1.40 8.69 -0.60
CA ILE A 112 0.90 9.77 0.27
C ILE A 112 1.66 11.05 -0.09
N GLY A 113 0.91 12.12 -0.36
CA GLY A 113 1.51 13.38 -0.77
C GLY A 113 0.66 14.60 -0.46
N THR A 114 1.07 15.74 -1.00
CA THR A 114 0.38 17.03 -0.81
C THR A 114 -1.01 17.07 -1.47
N ARG A 115 -1.23 16.25 -2.49
CA ARG A 115 -2.52 16.10 -3.15
C ARG A 115 -3.33 15.00 -2.47
N MET A 116 -4.24 15.40 -1.59
CA MET A 116 -5.10 14.48 -0.84
C MET A 116 -6.06 13.68 -1.73
N ASP A 117 -6.50 14.23 -2.86
CA ASP A 117 -7.31 13.53 -3.85
C ASP A 117 -6.59 12.29 -4.39
N HIS A 118 -5.31 12.40 -4.73
CA HIS A 118 -4.48 11.27 -5.13
C HIS A 118 -4.26 10.27 -3.98
N THR A 119 -3.96 10.76 -2.78
CA THR A 119 -3.79 9.88 -1.60
C THR A 119 -5.04 9.04 -1.37
N MET A 120 -6.23 9.67 -1.39
CA MET A 120 -7.50 8.96 -1.21
C MET A 120 -7.78 7.96 -2.35
N THR A 121 -7.47 8.35 -3.59
CA THR A 121 -7.59 7.45 -4.75
C THR A 121 -6.65 6.25 -4.63
N ASN A 122 -5.41 6.45 -4.19
CA ASN A 122 -4.45 5.36 -3.99
C ASN A 122 -4.92 4.36 -2.92
N ILE A 123 -5.47 4.86 -1.80
CA ILE A 123 -6.07 3.99 -0.79
C ILE A 123 -7.23 3.18 -1.41
N GLY A 124 -8.08 3.83 -2.21
CA GLY A 124 -9.18 3.16 -2.91
C GLY A 124 -8.70 2.09 -3.91
N ASN A 125 -7.63 2.37 -4.65
CA ASN A 125 -7.05 1.47 -5.65
C ASN A 125 -6.53 0.15 -5.06
N MET A 126 -6.13 0.14 -3.77
CA MET A 126 -5.72 -1.09 -3.07
C MET A 126 -6.81 -2.16 -3.05
N LYS A 127 -8.07 -1.76 -3.25
CA LYS A 127 -9.20 -2.69 -3.36
C LYS A 127 -9.03 -3.70 -4.50
N ALA A 128 -8.38 -3.32 -5.60
CA ALA A 128 -8.11 -4.23 -6.71
C ALA A 128 -7.22 -5.42 -6.29
N ALA A 129 -6.23 -5.17 -5.45
CA ALA A 129 -5.41 -6.23 -4.85
C ALA A 129 -6.21 -7.08 -3.85
N LEU A 130 -6.94 -6.42 -2.93
CA LEU A 130 -7.77 -7.11 -1.94
C LEU A 130 -8.80 -8.05 -2.57
N ASP A 131 -9.50 -7.59 -3.62
CA ASP A 131 -10.49 -8.40 -4.36
C ASP A 131 -9.84 -9.61 -5.07
N SER A 132 -8.53 -9.55 -5.29
CA SER A 132 -7.74 -10.64 -5.89
C SER A 132 -7.06 -11.52 -4.83
N GLY A 133 -7.31 -11.28 -3.54
CA GLY A 133 -6.69 -12.02 -2.44
C GLY A 133 -5.22 -11.67 -2.20
N VAL A 134 -4.77 -10.52 -2.66
CA VAL A 134 -3.39 -10.02 -2.53
C VAL A 134 -3.34 -8.95 -1.44
N ASN A 135 -2.37 -9.06 -0.52
CA ASN A 135 -2.13 -8.03 0.47
C ASN A 135 -1.52 -6.79 -0.20
N CYS A 136 -2.05 -5.61 0.10
CA CYS A 136 -1.54 -4.38 -0.45
C CYS A 136 -1.38 -3.34 0.66
N HIS A 137 -0.20 -2.71 0.71
CA HIS A 137 0.18 -1.81 1.77
C HIS A 137 0.72 -0.50 1.18
N ILE A 138 0.20 0.62 1.66
CA ILE A 138 0.84 1.93 1.45
C ILE A 138 1.69 2.22 2.67
N VAL A 139 2.96 2.54 2.44
CA VAL A 139 3.92 2.72 3.53
C VAL A 139 4.71 4.02 3.34
N ASP A 140 4.78 4.82 4.40
CA ASP A 140 5.69 5.94 4.52
C ASP A 140 6.26 6.00 5.95
N LYS A 141 7.02 7.05 6.27
CA LYS A 141 7.66 7.21 7.58
C LYS A 141 6.70 7.18 8.76
N TYR A 142 5.46 7.60 8.56
CA TYR A 142 4.46 7.80 9.62
C TYR A 142 3.26 6.87 9.52
N ASN A 143 3.08 6.22 8.38
CA ASN A 143 1.87 5.49 8.05
C ASN A 143 2.17 4.12 7.46
N TYR A 144 1.41 3.13 7.91
CA TYR A 144 1.29 1.81 7.31
C TYR A 144 -0.20 1.54 7.12
N ILE A 145 -0.66 1.50 5.86
CA ILE A 145 -2.08 1.49 5.52
C ILE A 145 -2.39 0.24 4.72
N TYR A 146 -3.47 -0.46 5.07
CA TYR A 146 -3.97 -1.62 4.33
C TYR A 146 -5.49 -1.72 4.42
N LEU A 147 -6.10 -2.49 3.52
CA LEU A 147 -7.53 -2.71 3.49
C LEU A 147 -7.89 -4.09 4.05
N VAL A 148 -9.01 -4.16 4.76
CA VAL A 148 -9.61 -5.40 5.26
C VAL A 148 -11.11 -5.41 5.00
N ASN A 149 -11.64 -6.61 4.72
CA ASN A 149 -13.07 -6.84 4.52
C ASN A 149 -13.51 -8.12 5.25
N ASN A 150 -14.75 -8.53 5.07
CA ASN A 150 -15.29 -9.76 5.69
C ASN A 150 -14.62 -11.06 5.18
N ASP A 151 -13.96 -11.04 4.03
CA ASP A 151 -13.29 -12.21 3.46
C ASP A 151 -11.82 -12.32 3.95
N THR A 152 -11.26 -11.24 4.51
CA THR A 152 -9.91 -11.21 5.08
C THR A 152 -9.78 -12.10 6.34
N GLY A 153 -10.91 -12.42 7.01
CA GLY A 153 -10.92 -13.16 8.25
C GLY A 153 -10.49 -12.31 9.46
N MET A 154 -9.84 -12.96 10.42
CA MET A 154 -9.32 -12.28 11.60
C MET A 154 -7.93 -11.72 11.28
N HIS A 155 -7.78 -10.40 11.34
CA HIS A 155 -6.49 -9.73 11.21
C HIS A 155 -5.87 -9.50 12.59
N LEU A 156 -4.61 -9.93 12.75
CA LEU A 156 -3.88 -9.85 14.02
C LEU A 156 -2.78 -8.80 13.94
N ILE A 157 -2.69 -7.97 14.98
CA ILE A 157 -1.60 -6.99 15.15
C ILE A 157 -0.87 -7.36 16.45
N LYS A 158 0.38 -7.77 16.32
CA LYS A 158 1.24 -8.01 17.48
C LYS A 158 1.87 -6.70 17.92
N LYS A 159 1.76 -6.36 19.19
CA LYS A 159 2.26 -5.11 19.76
C LYS A 159 3.74 -4.83 19.46
N LYS A 160 4.56 -5.86 19.38
CA LYS A 160 6.00 -5.76 19.08
C LYS A 160 6.30 -5.54 17.60
N GLU A 161 5.36 -5.86 16.72
CA GLU A 161 5.50 -5.81 15.27
C GLU A 161 4.69 -4.67 14.65
N GLN A 162 3.81 -3.99 15.44
CA GLN A 162 2.99 -2.89 14.94
C GLN A 162 3.87 -1.76 14.41
N TYR A 163 3.42 -1.13 13.32
CA TYR A 163 4.21 -0.10 12.63
C TYR A 163 4.32 1.19 13.43
N GLY A 164 3.25 1.63 14.03
CA GLY A 164 3.19 2.85 14.84
C GLY A 164 2.34 2.67 16.09
N LYS A 165 2.36 3.65 16.95
CA LYS A 165 1.65 3.59 18.25
C LYS A 165 0.14 3.47 18.09
N TYR A 166 -0.42 4.17 17.10
CA TYR A 166 -1.87 4.31 16.94
C TYR A 166 -2.39 3.40 15.83
N VAL A 167 -3.56 2.81 16.08
CA VAL A 167 -4.32 2.05 15.09
C VAL A 167 -5.67 2.74 14.88
N SER A 168 -5.89 3.24 13.68
CA SER A 168 -7.16 3.85 13.29
C SER A 168 -7.86 3.01 12.24
N ILE A 169 -9.19 2.93 12.32
CA ILE A 169 -10.00 2.17 11.39
C ILE A 169 -11.02 3.11 10.75
N VAL A 170 -10.94 3.22 9.41
CA VAL A 170 -11.78 4.12 8.63
C VAL A 170 -12.69 3.29 7.72
N PRO A 171 -14.03 3.42 7.83
CA PRO A 171 -14.93 2.72 6.95
C PRO A 171 -14.80 3.22 5.50
N MET A 172 -14.59 2.30 4.57
CA MET A 172 -14.53 2.54 3.13
C MET A 172 -15.85 2.18 2.43
N SER A 173 -16.77 1.53 3.14
CA SER A 173 -18.18 1.33 2.76
C SER A 173 -19.10 2.15 3.67
N GLU A 174 -20.37 2.32 3.31
CA GLU A 174 -21.36 3.10 4.07
C GLU A 174 -21.38 2.73 5.56
N GLU A 175 -21.28 1.43 5.83
CA GLU A 175 -21.14 0.87 7.18
C GLU A 175 -20.17 -0.31 7.20
N VAL A 176 -19.53 -0.51 8.35
CA VAL A 176 -18.68 -1.67 8.65
C VAL A 176 -19.14 -2.27 9.97
N VAL A 177 -19.37 -3.57 10.01
CA VAL A 177 -19.63 -4.29 11.26
C VAL A 177 -18.33 -4.89 11.76
N ILE A 178 -17.85 -4.43 12.92
CA ILE A 178 -16.50 -4.70 13.40
C ILE A 178 -16.45 -5.20 14.83
N THR A 179 -15.55 -6.13 15.11
CA THR A 179 -15.12 -6.53 16.46
C THR A 179 -13.65 -6.19 16.62
N LEU A 180 -13.31 -5.56 17.75
CA LEU A 180 -11.94 -5.24 18.16
C LEU A 180 -11.66 -5.85 19.52
N GLU A 181 -10.61 -6.66 19.61
CA GLU A 181 -10.18 -7.29 20.87
C GLU A 181 -8.68 -7.01 21.08
N GLY A 182 -8.25 -6.93 22.33
CA GLY A 182 -6.87 -6.65 22.68
C GLY A 182 -6.42 -5.19 22.51
N PHE A 183 -7.34 -4.31 22.13
CA PHE A 183 -7.15 -2.87 22.07
C PHE A 183 -7.58 -2.18 23.35
N LYS A 184 -7.11 -0.97 23.56
CA LYS A 184 -7.53 -0.09 24.67
C LYS A 184 -9.02 0.21 24.62
N TYR A 185 -9.57 0.37 23.42
CA TYR A 185 -11.01 0.55 23.18
C TYR A 185 -11.51 -0.63 22.33
N CYS A 186 -12.04 -1.64 23.03
CA CYS A 186 -12.62 -2.83 22.41
C CYS A 186 -14.02 -2.58 21.88
N LEU A 187 -14.42 -3.30 20.84
CA LEU A 187 -15.76 -3.27 20.25
C LEU A 187 -16.24 -4.69 19.97
N ASN A 188 -17.54 -4.93 20.08
CA ASN A 188 -18.13 -6.22 19.75
C ASN A 188 -19.28 -6.02 18.77
N LYS A 189 -19.09 -6.48 17.53
CA LYS A 189 -20.06 -6.36 16.41
C LYS A 189 -20.65 -4.96 16.28
N TYR A 190 -19.80 -3.94 16.50
CA TYR A 190 -20.21 -2.56 16.41
C TYR A 190 -20.43 -2.15 14.95
N ILE A 191 -21.51 -1.36 14.71
CA ILE A 191 -21.78 -0.79 13.38
C ILE A 191 -21.12 0.57 13.29
N LEU A 192 -19.95 0.57 12.65
CA LEU A 192 -19.18 1.78 12.36
C LEU A 192 -19.65 2.38 11.03
N LYS A 193 -20.20 3.59 11.08
CA LYS A 193 -20.69 4.30 9.88
C LYS A 193 -19.69 5.32 9.40
N GLN A 194 -19.68 5.59 8.09
CA GLN A 194 -18.89 6.69 7.53
C GLN A 194 -19.23 8.01 8.23
N GLY A 195 -18.20 8.86 8.44
CA GLY A 195 -18.32 10.15 9.10
C GLY A 195 -18.26 10.11 10.63
N LEU A 196 -18.22 8.93 11.24
CA LEU A 196 -17.99 8.80 12.68
C LEU A 196 -16.49 8.71 12.97
N SER A 197 -16.05 9.35 14.05
CA SER A 197 -14.65 9.34 14.51
C SER A 197 -14.34 8.24 15.54
N ILE A 198 -15.26 7.35 15.80
CA ILE A 198 -15.02 6.13 16.58
C ILE A 198 -14.00 5.28 15.84
N CYS A 199 -13.10 4.64 16.55
CA CYS A 199 -11.95 3.88 16.05
C CYS A 199 -10.78 4.75 15.53
N GLN A 200 -10.72 6.02 15.86
CA GLN A 200 -9.53 6.83 15.63
C GLN A 200 -8.56 6.73 16.81
N SER A 201 -7.27 6.60 16.50
CA SER A 201 -6.17 6.60 17.46
C SER A 201 -6.34 5.59 18.60
N ASN A 202 -6.82 4.39 18.31
CA ASN A 202 -6.82 3.29 19.24
C ASN A 202 -5.39 2.80 19.47
N GLU A 203 -5.15 2.05 20.52
CA GLU A 203 -3.82 1.53 20.88
C GLU A 203 -3.93 0.02 21.14
N VAL A 204 -2.92 -0.74 20.71
CA VAL A 204 -2.81 -2.15 21.08
C VAL A 204 -2.45 -2.22 22.58
N GLU A 205 -3.35 -2.77 23.39
CA GLU A 205 -3.17 -2.84 24.86
C GLU A 205 -2.47 -4.14 25.27
N ASN A 206 -2.94 -5.26 24.73
CA ASN A 206 -2.38 -6.59 25.01
C ASN A 206 -1.14 -6.86 24.16
N ASP A 207 -0.51 -8.01 24.30
CA ASP A 207 0.59 -8.45 23.45
C ASP A 207 0.16 -8.62 21.98
N GLU A 208 -1.13 -8.91 21.76
CA GLU A 208 -1.75 -9.07 20.46
C GLU A 208 -3.17 -8.47 20.48
N ALA A 209 -3.55 -7.82 19.39
CA ALA A 209 -4.89 -7.32 19.17
C ALA A 209 -5.47 -7.93 17.88
N SER A 210 -6.79 -8.10 17.83
CA SER A 210 -7.48 -8.62 16.65
C SER A 210 -8.53 -7.65 16.13
N ILE A 211 -8.63 -7.61 14.80
CA ILE A 211 -9.64 -6.89 14.03
C ILE A 211 -10.43 -7.92 13.22
N ILE A 212 -11.73 -7.97 13.42
CA ILE A 212 -12.63 -8.85 12.65
C ILE A 212 -13.69 -7.98 11.97
N ILE A 213 -13.69 -7.98 10.65
CA ILE A 213 -14.74 -7.35 9.85
C ILE A 213 -15.81 -8.38 9.54
N HIS A 214 -17.01 -8.19 10.07
CA HIS A 214 -18.16 -9.08 9.82
C HIS A 214 -18.93 -8.66 8.55
N LYS A 215 -18.84 -7.36 8.16
CA LYS A 215 -19.49 -6.81 6.97
C LYS A 215 -18.78 -5.52 6.56
N GLY A 216 -18.64 -5.33 5.27
CA GLY A 216 -18.14 -4.08 4.68
C GLY A 216 -16.63 -4.08 4.43
N LEU A 217 -16.10 -2.91 4.13
CA LEU A 217 -14.69 -2.64 3.81
C LEU A 217 -14.16 -1.54 4.72
N ALA A 218 -13.01 -1.74 5.30
CA ALA A 218 -12.31 -0.75 6.12
C ALA A 218 -10.86 -0.58 5.71
N ALA A 219 -10.35 0.64 5.84
CA ALA A 219 -8.93 0.92 5.80
C ALA A 219 -8.38 0.96 7.23
N ILE A 220 -7.30 0.24 7.45
CA ILE A 220 -6.56 0.22 8.71
C ILE A 220 -5.33 1.09 8.55
N PHE A 221 -5.09 1.93 9.53
CA PHE A 221 -3.95 2.82 9.60
C PHE A 221 -3.17 2.52 10.88
N GLU A 222 -1.97 2.00 10.76
CA GLU A 222 -1.01 1.97 11.85
C GLU A 222 -0.12 3.20 11.71
N THR A 223 -0.15 4.10 12.70
CA THR A 223 0.46 5.43 12.54
C THR A 223 1.29 5.84 13.75
N THR A 224 2.25 6.73 13.50
CA THR A 224 3.04 7.41 14.52
C THR A 224 3.04 8.91 14.28
N ASP A 225 3.36 9.70 15.32
CA ASP A 225 3.56 11.16 15.23
C ASP A 225 4.96 11.49 14.68
#